data_3c0ec02f34732e234dd9cbca5546afd7
#
_entry.id   3c0ec02f34732e234dd9cbca5546afd7
#
_cell.length_a   1.000
_cell.length_b   1.000
_cell.length_c   1.000
_cell.angle_alpha   90.00
_cell.angle_beta   90.00
_cell.angle_gamma   90.00
#
_symmetry.space_group_name_H-M   'P 1'
#
loop_
_entity.id
_entity.type
_entity.pdbx_description
1 polymer ?
#
loop_
_entity_poly.entity_id
_entity_poly.type
_entity_poly.pdbx_seq_one_letter_code
_entity_poly.pdbx_strand_id
1 'polypeptide(L)'
;GNFYPNVGGDIPDDWLQEVSVPIIQDNKYTYNKTYSKQNKENFFAHLREDYDPNKLCNSEFQNRAIWSEKSSLEETKNNWLVYKPISRIDFPKNYGLLVSVDGIENTQVLVRFENKTQLYNTLLTAPSSVSDIYLGKSLFSTTVPPWDYADTDLGYIGTQNKFLLKTEHGDITIDALRGQIFLIKGQQSKELSAEGASKFFTEYLPFTIKKAFPEYSIDNHFNGAGLHGVYDPKYDRFIITKLDYKPLLSTITYDGQVFKDGGTVVELTDSKYFCNTSFTISYSFTTNSWTSYHSYLPNYYVGNNNFFYSGKQNGLWKHDT
;
A
#
# COMPACT_ATOMS: atom_id res chain seq x y z
N GLY A 1 -30.21 13.93 -11.06
CA GLY A 1 -30.47 15.18 -10.33
C GLY A 1 -29.53 16.26 -10.82
N ASN A 2 -30.09 17.41 -11.15
CA ASN A 2 -29.31 18.54 -11.67
C ASN A 2 -28.26 18.95 -10.67
N PHE A 3 -27.01 18.95 -11.09
CA PHE A 3 -25.85 19.31 -10.29
C PHE A 3 -25.76 20.80 -10.01
N TYR A 4 -26.58 21.61 -10.68
CA TYR A 4 -26.60 23.05 -10.56
C TYR A 4 -27.93 23.49 -9.94
N PRO A 5 -27.92 23.89 -8.66
CA PRO A 5 -29.06 24.57 -8.12
C PRO A 5 -29.05 25.97 -8.72
N ASN A 6 -30.07 26.26 -9.54
CA ASN A 6 -30.53 27.61 -9.85
C ASN A 6 -29.45 28.71 -9.88
N VAL A 7 -28.46 28.56 -10.72
CA VAL A 7 -27.73 29.71 -11.20
C VAL A 7 -28.61 30.24 -12.36
N GLY A 8 -29.40 31.25 -12.09
CA GLY A 8 -30.21 31.90 -13.11
C GLY A 8 -29.28 32.64 -14.08
N GLY A 9 -28.78 31.93 -15.05
CA GLY A 9 -28.00 32.39 -16.15
C GLY A 9 -27.90 31.27 -17.16
N ASP A 10 -27.99 31.56 -18.43
CA ASP A 10 -27.80 30.58 -19.50
C ASP A 10 -26.37 29.99 -19.40
N ILE A 11 -26.27 28.81 -18.79
CA ILE A 11 -25.03 28.06 -18.78
C ILE A 11 -24.91 27.44 -20.18
N PRO A 12 -23.78 27.62 -20.89
CA PRO A 12 -23.58 27.02 -22.20
C PRO A 12 -23.77 25.49 -22.14
N ASP A 13 -24.49 24.92 -23.09
CA ASP A 13 -24.80 23.48 -23.11
C ASP A 13 -23.56 22.58 -23.11
N ASP A 14 -22.47 23.01 -23.68
CA ASP A 14 -21.17 22.36 -23.68
C ASP A 14 -20.54 22.32 -22.26
N TRP A 15 -20.80 23.31 -21.45
CA TRP A 15 -20.32 23.34 -20.05
C TRP A 15 -21.05 22.32 -19.17
N LEU A 16 -22.34 22.13 -19.43
CA LEU A 16 -23.14 21.11 -18.76
C LEU A 16 -22.73 19.69 -19.18
N GLN A 17 -22.28 19.51 -20.41
CA GLN A 17 -21.80 18.21 -20.89
C GLN A 17 -20.42 17.83 -20.33
N GLU A 18 -19.48 18.75 -20.24
CA GLU A 18 -18.15 18.48 -19.71
C GLU A 18 -18.15 18.19 -18.20
N VAL A 19 -19.01 18.83 -17.45
CA VAL A 19 -19.04 18.67 -15.98
C VAL A 19 -20.02 17.59 -15.53
N SER A 20 -21.10 17.34 -16.27
CA SER A 20 -22.11 16.36 -15.87
C SER A 20 -21.71 14.93 -16.18
N VAL A 21 -20.99 14.68 -17.25
CA VAL A 21 -20.62 13.30 -17.65
C VAL A 21 -19.72 12.59 -16.64
N PRO A 22 -18.64 13.17 -16.13
CA PRO A 22 -17.83 12.53 -15.10
C PRO A 22 -18.57 12.30 -13.79
N ILE A 23 -19.49 13.21 -13.44
CA ILE A 23 -20.21 13.19 -12.17
C ILE A 23 -21.37 12.20 -12.19
N ILE A 24 -22.04 12.05 -13.33
CA ILE A 24 -23.15 11.11 -13.49
C ILE A 24 -22.65 9.67 -13.54
N GLN A 25 -21.47 9.45 -14.11
CA GLN A 25 -20.93 8.10 -14.26
C GLN A 25 -20.26 7.58 -13.00
N ASP A 26 -19.86 8.43 -12.07
CA ASP A 26 -19.07 8.02 -10.94
C ASP A 26 -19.72 8.33 -9.60
N ASN A 27 -20.73 7.52 -9.27
CA ASN A 27 -21.33 7.49 -7.92
C ASN A 27 -20.31 7.15 -6.82
N LYS A 28 -19.08 6.83 -7.18
CA LYS A 28 -18.00 6.53 -6.22
C LYS A 28 -17.65 7.71 -5.35
N TYR A 29 -17.89 8.94 -5.83
CA TYR A 29 -17.60 10.15 -5.06
C TYR A 29 -18.69 10.54 -4.06
N THR A 30 -19.80 9.81 -4.03
CA THR A 30 -20.87 10.01 -3.01
C THR A 30 -20.57 9.32 -1.69
N TYR A 31 -19.32 9.02 -1.42
CA TYR A 31 -18.90 8.22 -0.28
C TYR A 31 -18.97 8.96 1.07
N ASN A 32 -18.97 10.27 1.09
CA ASN A 32 -19.08 10.99 2.37
C ASN A 32 -20.44 11.61 2.59
N LYS A 33 -21.42 10.77 2.87
CA LYS A 33 -22.80 11.21 3.18
C LYS A 33 -22.93 11.99 4.49
N THR A 34 -21.86 12.04 5.31
CA THR A 34 -21.86 12.76 6.59
C THR A 34 -21.98 14.27 6.39
N TYR A 35 -21.51 14.80 5.28
CA TYR A 35 -21.65 16.22 4.95
C TYR A 35 -23.05 16.58 4.45
N SER A 36 -23.88 15.60 4.15
CA SER A 36 -25.28 15.82 3.85
C SER A 36 -26.06 15.92 5.16
N LYS A 37 -26.45 17.11 5.56
CA LYS A 37 -27.21 17.38 6.80
C LYS A 37 -28.50 16.55 6.95
N GLN A 38 -29.02 16.02 5.87
CA GLN A 38 -30.30 15.31 5.86
C GLN A 38 -30.17 13.86 5.44
N ASN A 39 -28.95 13.33 5.32
CA ASN A 39 -28.74 11.97 4.81
C ASN A 39 -29.45 11.71 3.45
N LYS A 40 -29.69 12.78 2.69
CA LYS A 40 -30.27 12.69 1.35
C LYS A 40 -29.16 12.35 0.37
N GLU A 41 -29.54 11.66 -0.68
CA GLU A 41 -28.60 11.29 -1.74
C GLU A 41 -28.06 12.48 -2.54
N ASN A 42 -28.69 13.63 -2.37
CA ASN A 42 -28.26 14.86 -3.02
C ASN A 42 -27.23 15.58 -2.15
N PHE A 43 -26.03 15.73 -2.64
CA PHE A 43 -25.07 16.63 -2.09
C PHE A 43 -24.67 17.65 -3.17
N PHE A 44 -24.30 18.84 -2.73
CA PHE A 44 -23.89 19.91 -3.62
C PHE A 44 -22.37 20.04 -3.54
N ALA A 45 -21.70 19.88 -4.68
CA ALA A 45 -20.32 20.27 -4.81
C ALA A 45 -20.29 21.74 -5.33
N HIS A 46 -19.73 22.64 -4.53
CA HIS A 46 -19.39 23.96 -5.04
C HIS A 46 -18.08 23.84 -5.79
N LEU A 47 -18.13 24.02 -7.10
CA LEU A 47 -16.93 24.31 -7.86
C LEU A 47 -16.45 25.71 -7.46
N ARG A 48 -15.23 25.79 -6.99
CA ARG A 48 -14.60 27.08 -6.72
C ARG A 48 -14.26 27.73 -8.05
N GLU A 49 -14.35 29.06 -8.13
CA GLU A 49 -14.01 29.81 -9.34
C GLU A 49 -12.56 29.55 -9.81
N ASP A 50 -11.69 29.20 -8.86
CA ASP A 50 -10.29 28.84 -9.10
C ASP A 50 -10.05 27.32 -9.23
N TYR A 51 -11.12 26.53 -9.40
CA TYR A 51 -10.99 25.09 -9.53
C TYR A 51 -10.42 24.71 -10.90
N ASP A 52 -9.23 24.17 -10.87
CA ASP A 52 -8.59 23.56 -12.03
C ASP A 52 -8.59 22.03 -11.85
N PRO A 53 -9.31 21.28 -12.69
CA PRO A 53 -9.37 19.81 -12.57
C PRO A 53 -8.00 19.14 -12.80
N ASN A 54 -7.06 19.85 -13.44
CA ASN A 54 -5.70 19.37 -13.65
C ASN A 54 -4.75 19.74 -12.50
N LYS A 55 -5.18 20.57 -11.58
CA LYS A 55 -4.44 20.90 -10.38
C LYS A 55 -4.75 19.89 -9.28
N LEU A 56 -3.75 19.11 -8.88
CA LEU A 56 -3.83 18.25 -7.71
C LEU A 56 -4.28 19.05 -6.49
N CYS A 57 -5.22 18.50 -5.75
CA CYS A 57 -5.70 19.10 -4.51
C CYS A 57 -4.53 19.17 -3.53
N ASN A 58 -4.17 20.38 -3.10
CA ASN A 58 -2.91 20.66 -2.40
C ASN A 58 -2.89 20.25 -0.91
N SER A 59 -3.92 19.56 -0.42
CA SER A 59 -3.99 19.14 0.99
C SER A 59 -3.69 17.65 1.10
N GLU A 60 -2.40 17.32 1.15
CA GLU A 60 -1.95 15.97 1.41
C GLU A 60 -1.72 15.75 2.91
N PHE A 61 -2.31 14.71 3.43
CA PHE A 61 -2.14 14.28 4.82
C PHE A 61 -1.39 12.94 4.85
N GLN A 62 -0.10 13.00 4.68
CA GLN A 62 0.79 11.84 4.50
C GLN A 62 0.83 10.90 5.71
N ASN A 63 0.45 11.37 6.90
CA ASN A 63 0.45 10.61 8.15
C ASN A 63 -0.95 10.50 8.75
N ARG A 64 -1.99 10.51 7.93
CA ARG A 64 -3.37 10.41 8.39
C ARG A 64 -4.03 9.13 7.90
N ALA A 65 -4.65 8.40 8.80
CA ALA A 65 -5.60 7.35 8.46
C ALA A 65 -7.04 7.82 8.75
N ILE A 66 -7.96 7.46 7.87
CA ILE A 66 -9.39 7.68 8.04
C ILE A 66 -10.11 6.34 7.87
N TRP A 67 -11.25 6.18 8.50
CA TRP A 67 -12.04 4.96 8.39
C TRP A 67 -13.53 5.27 8.26
N SER A 68 -14.24 4.36 7.63
CA SER A 68 -15.69 4.42 7.46
C SER A 68 -16.42 4.03 8.74
N GLU A 69 -17.71 4.30 8.78
CA GLU A 69 -18.61 3.73 9.78
C GLU A 69 -18.67 2.21 9.64
N LYS A 70 -18.95 1.54 10.76
CA LYS A 70 -19.12 0.09 10.79
C LYS A 70 -20.40 -0.26 10.02
N SER A 71 -20.31 -1.19 9.10
CA SER A 71 -21.46 -1.74 8.38
C SER A 71 -21.97 -3.00 9.08
N SER A 72 -23.28 -3.15 9.17
CA SER A 72 -23.93 -4.39 9.57
C SER A 72 -24.79 -4.95 8.43
N LEU A 73 -24.96 -6.27 8.41
CA LEU A 73 -25.76 -6.94 7.38
C LEU A 73 -27.26 -6.57 7.40
N GLU A 74 -27.73 -6.05 8.51
CA GLU A 74 -29.13 -5.69 8.71
C GLU A 74 -29.45 -4.23 8.31
N GLU A 75 -28.42 -3.44 7.98
CA GLU A 75 -28.61 -2.04 7.66
C GLU A 75 -28.86 -1.84 6.16
N THR A 76 -29.91 -1.10 5.85
CA THR A 76 -30.23 -0.67 4.47
C THR A 76 -29.27 0.40 3.93
N LYS A 77 -28.37 0.92 4.78
CA LYS A 77 -27.41 1.97 4.44
C LYS A 77 -26.02 1.39 4.24
N ASN A 78 -25.35 1.82 3.19
CA ASN A 78 -23.96 1.48 2.96
C ASN A 78 -23.03 2.30 3.88
N ASN A 79 -22.99 1.95 5.16
CA ASN A 79 -22.21 2.68 6.18
C ASN A 79 -20.71 2.69 5.89
N TRP A 80 -20.21 1.69 5.16
CA TRP A 80 -18.82 1.65 4.72
C TRP A 80 -18.44 2.79 3.76
N LEU A 81 -19.41 3.51 3.19
CA LEU A 81 -19.22 4.73 2.41
C LEU A 81 -19.27 6.03 3.25
N VAL A 82 -19.55 5.93 4.55
CA VAL A 82 -19.71 7.08 5.43
C VAL A 82 -18.45 7.30 6.25
N TYR A 83 -17.76 8.40 6.00
CA TYR A 83 -16.55 8.82 6.72
C TYR A 83 -16.87 10.06 7.55
N LYS A 84 -16.86 9.93 8.86
CA LYS A 84 -17.07 11.07 9.77
C LYS A 84 -15.78 11.86 9.95
N PRO A 85 -15.82 13.19 10.09
CA PRO A 85 -14.63 13.99 10.34
C PRO A 85 -13.84 13.58 11.59
N ILE A 86 -14.52 12.98 12.57
CA ILE A 86 -13.91 12.45 13.80
C ILE A 86 -13.26 11.07 13.59
N SER A 87 -13.65 10.34 12.53
CA SER A 87 -13.11 9.01 12.22
C SER A 87 -11.77 9.11 11.52
N ARG A 88 -10.81 9.73 12.20
CA ARG A 88 -9.45 9.91 11.73
C ARG A 88 -8.44 9.83 12.87
N ILE A 89 -7.21 9.48 12.50
CA ILE A 89 -6.04 9.57 13.37
C ILE A 89 -4.89 10.21 12.59
N ASP A 90 -4.20 11.13 13.24
CA ASP A 90 -2.97 11.73 12.72
C ASP A 90 -1.79 11.13 13.48
N PHE A 91 -0.93 10.43 12.76
CA PHE A 91 0.25 9.82 13.34
C PHE A 91 1.42 10.81 13.42
N PRO A 92 2.34 10.61 14.39
CA PRO A 92 3.51 11.46 14.53
C PRO A 92 4.39 11.46 13.27
N LYS A 93 4.85 12.63 12.85
CA LYS A 93 5.67 12.81 11.63
C LYS A 93 7.04 12.12 11.70
N ASN A 94 7.57 11.89 12.91
CA ASN A 94 8.84 11.20 13.11
C ASN A 94 8.80 9.70 12.71
N TYR A 95 7.60 9.13 12.49
CA TYR A 95 7.47 7.78 11.97
C TYR A 95 7.77 7.69 10.47
N GLY A 96 7.93 8.82 9.77
CA GLY A 96 7.99 8.91 8.32
C GLY A 96 6.61 8.85 7.69
N LEU A 97 6.53 8.64 6.40
CA LEU A 97 5.26 8.53 5.67
C LEU A 97 4.50 7.28 6.09
N LEU A 98 3.18 7.39 6.15
CA LEU A 98 2.29 6.23 6.27
C LEU A 98 2.30 5.47 4.94
N VAL A 99 2.83 4.25 4.96
CA VAL A 99 2.96 3.41 3.76
C VAL A 99 1.74 2.54 3.55
N SER A 100 1.27 1.85 4.60
CA SER A 100 0.09 1.00 4.50
C SER A 100 -0.60 0.77 5.84
N VAL A 101 -1.88 0.38 5.73
CA VAL A 101 -2.73 -0.04 6.85
C VAL A 101 -3.33 -1.38 6.45
N ASP A 102 -2.92 -2.44 7.11
CA ASP A 102 -3.24 -3.81 6.73
C ASP A 102 -3.96 -4.55 7.88
N GLY A 103 -5.12 -5.13 7.60
CA GLY A 103 -5.77 -6.04 8.54
C GLY A 103 -5.00 -7.36 8.61
N ILE A 104 -4.54 -7.75 9.80
CA ILE A 104 -3.83 -9.02 10.01
C ILE A 104 -4.82 -10.10 10.42
N GLU A 105 -5.59 -9.82 11.45
CA GLU A 105 -6.62 -10.70 12.00
C GLU A 105 -7.92 -9.92 12.18
N ASN A 106 -8.97 -10.58 12.58
CA ASN A 106 -10.31 -9.97 12.74
C ASN A 106 -10.33 -8.72 13.63
N THR A 107 -9.35 -8.58 14.52
CA THR A 107 -9.31 -7.54 15.55
C THR A 107 -8.00 -6.75 15.58
N GLN A 108 -7.11 -6.98 14.62
CA GLN A 108 -5.79 -6.37 14.59
C GLN A 108 -5.51 -5.70 13.26
N VAL A 109 -4.88 -4.54 13.33
CA VAL A 109 -4.46 -3.75 12.17
C VAL A 109 -2.99 -3.42 12.31
N LEU A 110 -2.21 -3.80 11.31
CA LEU A 110 -0.80 -3.43 11.18
C LEU A 110 -0.71 -2.11 10.44
N VAL A 111 -0.13 -1.12 11.08
CA VAL A 111 0.12 0.20 10.49
C VAL A 111 1.62 0.33 10.25
N ARG A 112 1.99 0.51 8.99
CA ARG A 112 3.39 0.54 8.56
C ARG A 112 3.77 1.91 8.04
N PHE A 113 4.86 2.43 8.58
CA PHE A 113 5.48 3.70 8.21
C PHE A 113 6.88 3.45 7.65
N GLU A 114 7.47 4.45 7.03
CA GLU A 114 8.85 4.37 6.53
C GLU A 114 9.86 3.98 7.62
N ASN A 115 9.63 4.44 8.85
CA ASN A 115 10.58 4.23 9.95
C ASN A 115 9.98 3.46 11.14
N LYS A 116 8.72 3.05 11.07
CA LYS A 116 8.07 2.40 12.21
C LYS A 116 6.94 1.48 11.75
N THR A 117 6.72 0.42 12.52
CA THR A 117 5.56 -0.47 12.34
C THR A 117 4.88 -0.63 13.69
N GLN A 118 3.56 -0.50 13.70
CA GLN A 118 2.73 -0.59 14.91
C GLN A 118 1.55 -1.53 14.71
N LEU A 119 1.25 -2.30 15.73
CA LEU A 119 0.07 -3.16 15.78
C LEU A 119 -1.01 -2.52 16.65
N TYR A 120 -2.17 -2.29 16.09
CA TYR A 120 -3.34 -1.76 16.78
C TYR A 120 -4.37 -2.86 16.98
N ASN A 121 -4.95 -2.92 18.19
CA ASN A 121 -6.12 -3.75 18.44
C ASN A 121 -7.38 -2.91 18.22
N THR A 122 -8.25 -3.37 17.34
CA THR A 122 -9.48 -2.67 16.96
C THR A 122 -10.67 -3.00 17.88
N LEU A 123 -10.60 -4.10 18.59
CA LEU A 123 -11.58 -4.52 19.59
C LEU A 123 -10.88 -4.69 20.91
N LEU A 124 -11.19 -3.81 21.85
CA LEU A 124 -10.74 -3.91 23.21
C LEU A 124 -11.92 -4.34 24.08
N THR A 125 -11.82 -5.53 24.60
CA THR A 125 -12.76 -6.07 25.58
C THR A 125 -12.06 -6.18 26.93
N ALA A 126 -12.71 -5.72 27.98
CA ALA A 126 -12.30 -6.04 29.34
C ALA A 126 -13.13 -7.25 29.80
N PRO A 127 -12.51 -8.32 30.27
CA PRO A 127 -13.23 -9.45 30.84
C PRO A 127 -14.02 -8.97 32.06
N SER A 128 -15.30 -9.26 32.11
CA SER A 128 -16.14 -9.03 33.27
C SER A 128 -16.79 -10.35 33.68
N SER A 129 -17.24 -10.44 34.92
CA SER A 129 -17.89 -11.65 35.46
C SER A 129 -19.23 -11.99 34.79
N VAL A 130 -19.76 -11.12 33.96
CA VAL A 130 -21.09 -11.27 33.33
C VAL A 130 -21.01 -11.21 31.79
N SER A 131 -20.16 -10.36 31.25
CA SER A 131 -19.98 -10.19 29.81
C SER A 131 -18.72 -9.38 29.51
N ASP A 132 -18.19 -9.53 28.31
CA ASP A 132 -17.09 -8.69 27.85
C ASP A 132 -17.53 -7.24 27.67
N ILE A 133 -16.80 -6.32 28.28
CA ILE A 133 -17.04 -4.88 28.14
C ILE A 133 -16.19 -4.35 27.01
N TYR A 134 -16.82 -3.78 25.98
CA TYR A 134 -16.13 -3.12 24.89
C TYR A 134 -15.61 -1.75 25.32
N LEU A 135 -14.29 -1.58 25.34
CA LEU A 135 -13.61 -0.37 25.80
C LEU A 135 -13.42 0.71 24.74
N GLY A 136 -13.78 0.45 23.50
CA GLY A 136 -13.58 1.44 22.44
C GLY A 136 -14.54 1.30 21.27
N LYS A 137 -14.93 2.44 20.70
CA LYS A 137 -15.77 2.54 19.50
C LYS A 137 -14.97 2.90 18.26
N SER A 138 -13.69 3.20 18.41
CA SER A 138 -12.80 3.66 17.34
C SER A 138 -11.91 2.53 16.85
N LEU A 139 -11.66 2.49 15.54
CA LEU A 139 -10.73 1.54 14.93
C LEU A 139 -9.32 1.65 15.51
N PHE A 140 -8.90 2.87 15.81
CA PHE A 140 -7.64 3.17 16.49
C PHE A 140 -7.94 3.69 17.88
N SER A 141 -8.15 2.78 18.83
CA SER A 141 -8.40 3.18 20.23
C SER A 141 -7.13 3.75 20.85
N THR A 142 -7.27 4.91 21.50
CA THR A 142 -6.18 5.54 22.25
C THR A 142 -6.10 5.05 23.70
N THR A 143 -7.05 4.24 24.16
CA THR A 143 -7.10 3.74 25.54
C THR A 143 -6.05 2.67 25.81
N VAL A 144 -5.65 1.91 24.79
CA VAL A 144 -4.52 0.99 24.89
C VAL A 144 -3.48 1.42 23.85
N PRO A 145 -2.24 1.65 24.28
CA PRO A 145 -1.18 2.02 23.35
C PRO A 145 -0.96 0.90 22.34
N PRO A 146 -0.63 1.24 21.08
CA PRO A 146 -0.28 0.26 20.08
C PRO A 146 0.99 -0.48 20.48
N TRP A 147 1.11 -1.72 20.02
CA TRP A 147 2.36 -2.46 20.13
C TRP A 147 3.35 -1.97 19.08
N ASP A 148 4.52 -1.54 19.53
CA ASP A 148 5.61 -1.11 18.67
C ASP A 148 6.52 -2.29 18.34
N TYR A 149 6.75 -2.53 17.06
CA TYR A 149 7.80 -3.44 16.64
C TYR A 149 9.13 -2.70 16.64
N ALA A 150 10.06 -3.25 17.37
CA ALA A 150 11.40 -2.74 17.45
C ALA A 150 12.37 -3.77 16.86
N ASP A 151 13.27 -3.30 16.01
CA ASP A 151 14.50 -4.01 15.70
C ASP A 151 15.44 -3.92 16.91
N THR A 152 16.21 -4.96 17.16
CA THR A 152 17.04 -5.11 18.36
C THR A 152 18.02 -3.95 18.57
N ASP A 153 18.54 -3.36 17.50
CA ASP A 153 19.61 -2.34 17.58
C ASP A 153 19.11 -0.91 17.30
N LEU A 154 18.07 -0.75 16.46
CA LEU A 154 17.60 0.55 16.00
C LEU A 154 16.25 0.97 16.58
N GLY A 155 15.59 0.09 17.30
CA GLY A 155 14.34 0.39 17.98
C GLY A 155 13.12 0.53 17.08
N TYR A 156 13.18 0.16 15.80
CA TYR A 156 12.03 0.19 14.92
C TYR A 156 12.20 -0.67 13.65
N ILE A 157 11.08 -1.13 13.11
CA ILE A 157 10.98 -1.82 11.81
C ILE A 157 10.16 -0.90 10.89
N GLY A 158 10.77 -0.44 9.80
CA GLY A 158 10.14 0.39 8.79
C GLY A 158 9.80 -0.38 7.52
N THR A 159 9.16 0.30 6.59
CA THR A 159 8.96 -0.19 5.22
C THR A 159 8.77 0.98 4.26
N GLN A 160 9.21 0.82 3.02
CA GLN A 160 9.06 1.83 1.97
C GLN A 160 8.15 1.36 0.83
N ASN A 161 7.64 0.13 0.95
CA ASN A 161 6.77 -0.49 -0.04
C ASN A 161 5.47 -0.97 0.60
N LYS A 162 4.39 -0.92 -0.16
CA LYS A 162 3.09 -1.46 0.26
C LYS A 162 3.07 -2.99 0.33
N PHE A 163 4.13 -3.63 -0.10
CA PHE A 163 4.25 -5.08 -0.08
C PHE A 163 4.05 -5.65 1.32
N LEU A 164 3.10 -6.56 1.44
CA LEU A 164 2.87 -7.41 2.59
C LEU A 164 2.47 -8.79 2.09
N LEU A 165 3.23 -9.80 2.44
CA LEU A 165 2.92 -11.17 2.08
C LEU A 165 2.42 -11.93 3.29
N LYS A 166 1.19 -12.43 3.21
CA LYS A 166 0.60 -13.28 4.25
C LYS A 166 1.00 -14.73 4.04
N THR A 167 1.48 -15.37 5.09
CA THR A 167 1.83 -16.78 5.13
C THR A 167 1.21 -17.46 6.34
N GLU A 168 1.23 -18.78 6.40
CA GLU A 168 0.78 -19.54 7.57
C GLU A 168 1.67 -19.32 8.82
N HIS A 169 2.90 -18.88 8.60
CA HIS A 169 3.86 -18.61 9.67
C HIS A 169 3.75 -17.18 10.22
N GLY A 170 3.13 -16.26 9.47
CA GLY A 170 2.98 -14.86 9.79
C GLY A 170 3.07 -13.98 8.55
N ASP A 171 3.17 -12.69 8.77
CA ASP A 171 3.20 -11.66 7.72
C ASP A 171 4.64 -11.24 7.43
N ILE A 172 5.02 -11.26 6.14
CA ILE A 172 6.35 -10.84 5.69
C ILE A 172 6.30 -9.36 5.31
N THR A 173 7.13 -8.55 5.97
CA THR A 173 7.34 -7.14 5.65
C THR A 173 8.81 -6.88 5.31
N ILE A 174 9.05 -5.89 4.46
CA ILE A 174 10.39 -5.61 3.93
C ILE A 174 10.74 -4.15 4.19
N ASP A 175 11.86 -3.93 4.85
CA ASP A 175 12.54 -2.64 4.92
C ASP A 175 13.62 -2.60 3.82
N ALA A 176 13.22 -2.11 2.65
CA ALA A 176 14.12 -2.05 1.51
C ALA A 176 15.27 -1.05 1.70
N LEU A 177 15.07 -0.01 2.50
CA LEU A 177 16.12 0.98 2.76
C LEU A 177 17.29 0.42 3.59
N ARG A 178 16.96 -0.46 4.56
CA ARG A 178 17.95 -1.11 5.43
C ARG A 178 18.41 -2.46 4.91
N GLY A 179 17.72 -3.02 3.93
CA GLY A 179 18.00 -4.35 3.43
C GLY A 179 17.57 -5.45 4.39
N GLN A 180 16.44 -5.27 5.06
CA GLN A 180 15.94 -6.20 6.08
C GLN A 180 14.57 -6.77 5.70
N ILE A 181 14.36 -8.03 6.03
CA ILE A 181 13.11 -8.76 5.79
C ILE A 181 12.68 -9.36 7.12
N PHE A 182 11.45 -9.05 7.52
CA PHE A 182 10.90 -9.48 8.80
C PHE A 182 9.68 -10.37 8.62
N LEU A 183 9.59 -11.38 9.46
CA LEU A 183 8.38 -12.16 9.72
C LEU A 183 7.72 -11.59 10.98
N ILE A 184 6.47 -11.17 10.86
CA ILE A 184 5.66 -10.64 11.96
C ILE A 184 4.54 -11.63 12.26
N LYS A 185 4.44 -12.06 13.53
CA LYS A 185 3.37 -12.93 14.02
C LYS A 185 2.84 -12.42 15.35
N GLY A 186 1.65 -11.84 15.33
CA GLY A 186 1.11 -11.15 16.52
C GLY A 186 2.07 -10.07 16.99
N GLN A 187 2.54 -10.16 18.23
CA GLN A 187 3.49 -9.21 18.82
C GLN A 187 4.98 -9.58 18.62
N GLN A 188 5.25 -10.68 17.97
CA GLN A 188 6.60 -11.15 17.73
C GLN A 188 7.08 -10.76 16.33
N SER A 189 8.36 -10.42 16.21
CA SER A 189 9.05 -10.21 14.95
C SER A 189 10.33 -11.02 14.90
N LYS A 190 10.66 -11.54 13.72
CA LYS A 190 11.90 -12.27 13.45
C LYS A 190 12.52 -11.71 12.18
N GLU A 191 13.78 -11.33 12.23
CA GLU A 191 14.51 -10.95 11.04
C GLU A 191 14.96 -12.19 10.25
N LEU A 192 14.43 -12.36 9.04
CA LEU A 192 14.77 -13.46 8.14
C LEU A 192 16.00 -13.18 7.30
N SER A 193 16.29 -11.92 7.00
CA SER A 193 17.47 -11.52 6.24
C SER A 193 18.78 -11.82 6.97
N ALA A 194 18.76 -11.86 8.30
CA ALA A 194 19.92 -12.22 9.11
C ALA A 194 20.32 -13.71 8.98
N GLU A 195 19.43 -14.56 8.49
CA GLU A 195 19.67 -15.99 8.35
C GLU A 195 20.53 -16.32 7.10
N GLY A 196 21.82 -16.02 7.18
CA GLY A 196 22.82 -16.37 6.16
C GLY A 196 22.86 -15.45 4.93
N ALA A 197 21.98 -14.43 4.82
CA ALA A 197 21.90 -13.57 3.64
C ALA A 197 21.97 -12.06 3.94
N SER A 198 22.36 -11.66 5.14
CA SER A 198 22.36 -10.26 5.59
C SER A 198 23.16 -9.35 4.64
N LYS A 199 24.38 -9.73 4.28
CA LYS A 199 25.22 -8.93 3.37
C LYS A 199 24.57 -8.76 2.00
N PHE A 200 23.97 -9.81 1.46
CA PHE A 200 23.27 -9.76 0.18
C PHE A 200 22.11 -8.77 0.24
N PHE A 201 21.26 -8.86 1.24
CA PHE A 201 20.09 -7.99 1.33
C PHE A 201 20.48 -6.54 1.62
N THR A 202 21.46 -6.29 2.46
CA THR A 202 21.96 -4.93 2.71
C THR A 202 22.47 -4.27 1.43
N GLU A 203 23.07 -5.04 0.52
CA GLU A 203 23.64 -4.52 -0.73
C GLU A 203 22.59 -4.40 -1.83
N TYR A 204 21.75 -5.44 -2.02
CA TYR A 204 20.89 -5.56 -3.20
C TYR A 204 19.41 -5.27 -2.97
N LEU A 205 18.93 -5.22 -1.73
CA LEU A 205 17.53 -4.93 -1.46
C LEU A 205 17.18 -3.42 -1.62
N PRO A 206 18.07 -2.47 -1.22
CA PRO A 206 17.83 -1.05 -1.49
C PRO A 206 17.70 -0.77 -2.98
N PHE A 207 16.67 0.02 -3.35
CA PHE A 207 16.39 0.32 -4.76
C PHE A 207 17.44 1.25 -5.37
N THR A 208 18.08 0.78 -6.45
CA THR A 208 19.09 1.57 -7.18
C THR A 208 18.44 2.70 -7.99
N ILE A 209 17.24 2.45 -8.54
CA ILE A 209 16.50 3.49 -9.25
C ILE A 209 16.10 4.64 -8.31
N LYS A 210 15.70 4.34 -7.07
CA LYS A 210 15.32 5.34 -6.07
C LYS A 210 16.51 6.18 -5.61
N LYS A 211 17.72 5.61 -5.59
CA LYS A 211 18.95 6.35 -5.28
C LYS A 211 19.28 7.35 -6.37
N ALA A 212 19.03 7.00 -7.64
CA ALA A 212 19.27 7.89 -8.78
C ALA A 212 18.16 8.94 -8.95
N PHE A 213 16.92 8.54 -8.70
CA PHE A 213 15.72 9.38 -8.87
C PHE A 213 14.86 9.30 -7.59
N PRO A 214 15.10 10.16 -6.60
CA PRO A 214 14.42 10.11 -5.29
C PRO A 214 12.89 10.23 -5.36
N GLU A 215 12.37 10.88 -6.40
CA GLU A 215 10.92 11.04 -6.61
C GLU A 215 10.26 9.85 -7.28
N TYR A 216 11.04 8.89 -7.78
CA TYR A 216 10.48 7.73 -8.47
C TYR A 216 9.76 6.81 -7.50
N SER A 217 8.54 6.37 -7.87
CA SER A 217 7.77 5.43 -7.07
C SER A 217 8.30 4.01 -7.21
N ILE A 218 8.55 3.35 -6.08
CA ILE A 218 9.01 1.96 -6.02
C ILE A 218 7.90 0.97 -5.66
N ASP A 219 6.65 1.38 -5.75
CA ASP A 219 5.45 0.53 -5.55
C ASP A 219 4.81 0.07 -6.87
N ASN A 220 5.52 0.18 -7.97
CA ASN A 220 5.03 -0.21 -9.30
C ASN A 220 5.81 -1.39 -9.86
N HIS A 221 5.66 -2.56 -9.25
CA HIS A 221 6.27 -3.80 -9.74
C HIS A 221 5.67 -4.30 -11.08
N PHE A 222 4.51 -3.78 -11.47
CA PHE A 222 3.84 -4.22 -12.69
C PHE A 222 4.50 -3.64 -13.96
N ASN A 223 4.76 -2.32 -13.97
CA ASN A 223 5.34 -1.61 -15.11
C ASN A 223 6.61 -0.81 -14.77
N GLY A 224 7.20 -1.04 -13.61
CA GLY A 224 8.34 -0.24 -13.13
C GLY A 224 9.19 -0.98 -12.12
N ALA A 225 9.53 -0.31 -11.03
CA ALA A 225 10.28 -0.88 -9.91
C ALA A 225 9.37 -1.15 -8.72
N GLY A 226 9.61 -2.26 -8.02
CA GLY A 226 8.82 -2.62 -6.86
C GLY A 226 9.15 -3.99 -6.31
N LEU A 227 8.44 -4.35 -5.24
CA LEU A 227 8.51 -5.65 -4.60
C LEU A 227 7.16 -6.36 -4.72
N HIS A 228 7.20 -7.65 -4.96
CA HIS A 228 6.04 -8.52 -4.90
C HIS A 228 6.48 -9.94 -4.57
N GLY A 229 5.55 -10.79 -4.19
CA GLY A 229 5.90 -12.15 -3.83
C GLY A 229 4.68 -13.02 -3.64
N VAL A 230 4.93 -14.29 -3.36
CA VAL A 230 3.91 -15.30 -3.15
C VAL A 230 4.38 -16.31 -2.11
N TYR A 231 3.43 -16.82 -1.34
CA TYR A 231 3.64 -18.00 -0.50
C TYR A 231 3.30 -19.25 -1.30
N ASP A 232 4.22 -20.20 -1.27
CA ASP A 232 4.09 -21.52 -1.87
C ASP A 232 3.86 -22.55 -0.76
N PRO A 233 2.62 -22.97 -0.53
CA PRO A 233 2.28 -23.87 0.57
C PRO A 233 2.78 -25.30 0.33
N LYS A 234 3.00 -25.73 -0.92
CA LYS A 234 3.46 -27.07 -1.24
C LYS A 234 4.88 -27.35 -0.73
N TYR A 235 5.75 -26.36 -0.81
CA TYR A 235 7.15 -26.47 -0.36
C TYR A 235 7.42 -25.64 0.90
N ASP A 236 6.38 -25.12 1.53
CA ASP A 236 6.46 -24.26 2.73
C ASP A 236 7.55 -23.20 2.61
N ARG A 237 7.42 -22.39 1.56
CA ARG A 237 8.37 -21.33 1.23
C ARG A 237 7.65 -20.09 0.75
N PHE A 238 8.28 -18.96 0.87
CA PHE A 238 7.86 -17.77 0.15
C PHE A 238 8.90 -17.35 -0.90
N ILE A 239 8.41 -16.74 -1.95
CA ILE A 239 9.20 -16.26 -3.08
C ILE A 239 9.00 -14.76 -3.16
N ILE A 240 10.10 -14.01 -3.24
CA ILE A 240 10.08 -12.57 -3.40
C ILE A 240 10.79 -12.20 -4.70
N THR A 241 10.18 -11.33 -5.48
CA THR A 241 10.79 -10.69 -6.64
C THR A 241 10.94 -9.19 -6.36
N LYS A 242 12.15 -8.69 -6.53
CA LYS A 242 12.45 -7.27 -6.61
C LYS A 242 12.69 -6.90 -8.07
N LEU A 243 11.90 -5.97 -8.60
CA LEU A 243 12.15 -5.35 -9.90
C LEU A 243 12.82 -4.00 -9.68
N ASP A 244 14.03 -3.85 -10.22
CA ASP A 244 14.85 -2.66 -10.04
C ASP A 244 15.79 -2.44 -11.22
N TYR A 245 16.11 -1.18 -11.47
CA TYR A 245 16.91 -0.77 -12.62
C TYR A 245 17.93 0.28 -12.19
N LYS A 246 19.12 0.19 -12.76
CA LYS A 246 20.19 1.15 -12.55
C LYS A 246 20.40 1.96 -13.83
N PRO A 247 20.33 3.29 -13.81
CA PRO A 247 20.67 4.09 -14.97
C PRO A 247 22.14 3.91 -15.36
N LEU A 248 22.42 3.75 -16.64
CA LEU A 248 23.75 3.60 -17.20
C LEU A 248 24.38 4.95 -17.57
N LEU A 249 23.54 5.94 -17.86
CA LEU A 249 23.98 7.26 -18.29
C LEU A 249 23.56 8.31 -17.24
N SER A 250 24.46 9.23 -16.94
CA SER A 250 24.19 10.35 -16.04
C SER A 250 23.31 11.44 -16.68
N THR A 251 23.07 11.37 -17.98
CA THR A 251 22.23 12.30 -18.75
C THR A 251 20.74 11.98 -18.67
N ILE A 252 20.40 10.81 -18.11
CA ILE A 252 19.00 10.41 -17.92
C ILE A 252 18.39 11.27 -16.82
N THR A 253 17.22 11.85 -17.13
CA THR A 253 16.42 12.63 -16.19
C THR A 253 15.04 12.00 -16.01
N TYR A 254 14.40 12.25 -14.88
CA TYR A 254 13.03 11.83 -14.57
C TYR A 254 12.19 13.07 -14.28
N ASP A 255 11.08 13.26 -14.99
CA ASP A 255 10.22 14.44 -14.86
C ASP A 255 8.97 14.22 -13.98
N GLY A 256 8.92 13.09 -13.28
CA GLY A 256 7.77 12.67 -12.48
C GLY A 256 6.83 11.70 -13.22
N GLN A 257 6.97 11.56 -14.54
CA GLN A 257 6.16 10.65 -15.35
C GLN A 257 6.99 9.71 -16.22
N VAL A 258 7.97 10.25 -16.94
CA VAL A 258 8.78 9.48 -17.89
C VAL A 258 10.27 9.78 -17.73
N PHE A 259 11.09 8.82 -18.13
CA PHE A 259 12.54 9.02 -18.23
C PHE A 259 12.89 9.62 -19.58
N LYS A 260 13.88 10.51 -19.60
CA LYS A 260 14.36 11.18 -20.82
C LYS A 260 15.88 11.21 -20.85
N ASP A 261 16.42 11.00 -22.05
CA ASP A 261 17.82 11.25 -22.38
C ASP A 261 17.91 12.25 -23.52
N GLY A 262 18.49 13.44 -23.30
CA GLY A 262 18.57 14.50 -24.29
C GLY A 262 17.22 14.92 -24.89
N GLY A 263 16.10 14.78 -24.12
CA GLY A 263 14.74 15.09 -24.56
C GLY A 263 13.98 13.92 -25.18
N THR A 264 14.66 12.80 -25.46
CA THR A 264 14.03 11.56 -25.98
C THR A 264 13.51 10.71 -24.80
N VAL A 265 12.25 10.26 -24.87
CA VAL A 265 11.67 9.36 -23.88
C VAL A 265 12.36 8.00 -23.97
N VAL A 266 12.76 7.46 -22.83
CA VAL A 266 13.42 6.15 -22.72
C VAL A 266 12.69 5.26 -21.73
N GLU A 267 12.67 3.96 -21.99
CA GLU A 267 11.99 2.98 -21.13
C GLU A 267 12.97 2.31 -20.16
N LEU A 268 12.47 1.95 -18.97
CA LEU A 268 13.24 1.22 -17.97
C LEU A 268 13.76 -0.15 -18.47
N THR A 269 13.05 -0.75 -19.41
CA THR A 269 13.38 -2.05 -19.97
C THR A 269 14.45 -1.99 -21.07
N ASP A 270 14.78 -0.79 -21.54
CA ASP A 270 15.80 -0.61 -22.57
C ASP A 270 17.21 -0.75 -21.97
N SER A 271 17.88 -1.84 -22.34
CA SER A 271 19.24 -2.18 -21.88
C SER A 271 20.32 -1.18 -22.30
N LYS A 272 20.03 -0.29 -23.24
CA LYS A 272 20.94 0.80 -23.64
C LYS A 272 21.02 1.87 -22.56
N TYR A 273 19.94 2.10 -21.84
CA TYR A 273 19.82 3.17 -20.84
C TYR A 273 19.82 2.66 -19.40
N PHE A 274 19.33 1.44 -19.18
CA PHE A 274 19.21 0.88 -17.85
C PHE A 274 19.78 -0.53 -17.75
N CYS A 275 20.52 -0.79 -16.67
CA CYS A 275 20.91 -2.13 -16.28
C CYS A 275 19.83 -2.72 -15.38
N ASN A 276 19.36 -3.92 -15.72
CA ASN A 276 18.41 -4.64 -14.88
C ASN A 276 19.13 -5.24 -13.66
N THR A 277 18.77 -4.79 -12.45
CA THR A 277 19.31 -5.26 -11.18
C THR A 277 18.29 -6.08 -10.39
N SER A 278 17.21 -6.52 -11.04
CA SER A 278 16.14 -7.32 -10.45
C SER A 278 16.61 -8.73 -10.09
N PHE A 279 15.98 -9.29 -9.08
CA PHE A 279 16.21 -10.67 -8.69
C PHE A 279 14.94 -11.31 -8.12
N THR A 280 14.90 -12.66 -8.16
CA THR A 280 13.90 -13.47 -7.49
C THR A 280 14.59 -14.47 -6.59
N ILE A 281 14.18 -14.54 -5.33
CA ILE A 281 14.77 -15.41 -4.30
C ILE A 281 13.67 -16.05 -3.46
N SER A 282 13.93 -17.25 -2.94
CA SER A 282 13.00 -17.95 -2.07
C SER A 282 13.62 -18.27 -0.71
N TYR A 283 12.76 -18.24 0.31
CA TYR A 283 13.07 -18.65 1.67
C TYR A 283 12.18 -19.83 2.06
N SER A 284 12.77 -20.87 2.61
CA SER A 284 12.03 -22.04 3.11
C SER A 284 11.88 -21.99 4.63
N PHE A 285 10.65 -22.11 5.10
CA PHE A 285 10.37 -22.23 6.53
C PHE A 285 10.76 -23.58 7.09
N THR A 286 10.74 -24.63 6.27
CA THR A 286 11.17 -25.97 6.69
C THR A 286 12.66 -26.01 7.07
N THR A 287 13.51 -25.34 6.28
CA THR A 287 14.96 -25.30 6.53
C THR A 287 15.41 -24.04 7.28
N ASN A 288 14.50 -23.07 7.48
CA ASN A 288 14.78 -21.74 8.03
C ASN A 288 15.97 -21.07 7.33
N SER A 289 15.98 -21.08 6.00
CA SER A 289 17.08 -20.54 5.22
C SER A 289 16.65 -20.04 3.85
N TRP A 290 17.44 -19.13 3.29
CA TRP A 290 17.36 -18.71 1.90
C TRP A 290 17.88 -19.83 1.01
N THR A 291 17.04 -20.36 0.11
CA THR A 291 17.31 -21.62 -0.57
C THR A 291 17.71 -21.46 -2.01
N SER A 292 17.06 -20.58 -2.76
CA SER A 292 17.22 -20.56 -4.22
C SER A 292 17.07 -19.18 -4.82
N TYR A 293 17.91 -18.91 -5.81
CA TYR A 293 17.67 -17.87 -6.80
C TYR A 293 16.87 -18.46 -7.96
N HIS A 294 15.91 -17.69 -8.46
CA HIS A 294 15.10 -18.08 -9.60
C HIS A 294 15.44 -17.20 -10.80
N SER A 295 15.53 -17.83 -11.98
CA SER A 295 15.87 -17.13 -13.25
C SER A 295 14.72 -16.29 -13.81
N TYR A 296 13.49 -16.52 -13.35
CA TYR A 296 12.32 -15.78 -13.80
C TYR A 296 12.10 -14.49 -12.99
N LEU A 297 11.65 -13.45 -13.67
CA LEU A 297 11.33 -12.13 -13.13
C LEU A 297 9.89 -11.79 -13.54
N PRO A 298 8.88 -12.23 -12.80
CA PRO A 298 7.49 -11.92 -13.12
C PRO A 298 7.14 -10.48 -12.71
N ASN A 299 6.02 -10.00 -13.26
CA ASN A 299 5.46 -8.72 -12.88
C ASN A 299 4.43 -8.84 -11.74
N TYR A 300 3.85 -10.02 -11.58
CA TYR A 300 2.89 -10.31 -10.52
C TYR A 300 2.83 -11.80 -10.19
N TYR A 301 2.30 -12.08 -9.02
CA TYR A 301 1.96 -13.43 -8.57
C TYR A 301 0.50 -13.52 -8.16
N VAL A 302 -0.08 -14.69 -8.35
CA VAL A 302 -1.40 -15.05 -7.83
C VAL A 302 -1.29 -16.36 -7.08
N GLY A 303 -1.43 -16.31 -5.77
CA GLY A 303 -1.36 -17.50 -4.90
C GLY A 303 -2.72 -18.18 -4.77
N ASN A 304 -2.69 -19.49 -4.61
CA ASN A 304 -3.80 -20.33 -4.22
C ASN A 304 -3.31 -21.32 -3.15
N ASN A 305 -4.21 -22.04 -2.49
CA ASN A 305 -3.87 -22.96 -1.39
C ASN A 305 -2.94 -24.11 -1.80
N ASN A 306 -2.88 -24.47 -3.09
CA ASN A 306 -2.12 -25.66 -3.54
C ASN A 306 -1.02 -25.33 -4.56
N PHE A 307 -1.09 -24.18 -5.21
CA PHE A 307 -0.17 -23.77 -6.27
C PHE A 307 -0.19 -22.26 -6.42
N PHE A 308 0.73 -21.74 -7.20
CA PHE A 308 0.72 -20.33 -7.55
C PHE A 308 0.94 -20.09 -9.05
N TYR A 309 0.54 -18.93 -9.50
CA TYR A 309 0.84 -18.45 -10.84
C TYR A 309 1.82 -17.29 -10.76
N SER A 310 2.69 -17.20 -11.75
CA SER A 310 3.48 -16.00 -12.03
C SER A 310 3.12 -15.47 -13.41
N GLY A 311 3.06 -14.16 -13.53
CA GLY A 311 2.72 -13.51 -14.80
C GLY A 311 3.77 -12.48 -15.21
N LYS A 312 4.03 -12.43 -16.53
CA LYS A 312 4.89 -11.42 -17.16
C LYS A 312 4.35 -11.09 -18.54
N GLN A 313 4.07 -9.81 -18.78
CA GLN A 313 3.45 -9.35 -20.03
C GLN A 313 2.15 -10.15 -20.31
N ASN A 314 2.10 -10.88 -21.42
CA ASN A 314 0.94 -11.68 -21.84
C ASN A 314 1.04 -13.17 -21.44
N GLY A 315 2.07 -13.54 -20.71
CA GLY A 315 2.31 -14.93 -20.27
C GLY A 315 1.88 -15.15 -18.83
N LEU A 316 1.23 -16.28 -18.58
CA LEU A 316 0.88 -16.76 -17.24
C LEU A 316 1.42 -18.19 -17.10
N TRP A 317 2.21 -18.42 -16.06
CA TRP A 317 2.81 -19.72 -15.76
C TRP A 317 2.28 -20.24 -14.44
N LYS A 318 1.83 -21.50 -14.48
CA LYS A 318 1.43 -22.23 -13.28
C LYS A 318 2.65 -22.96 -12.72
N HIS A 319 2.84 -22.87 -11.42
CA HIS A 319 3.90 -23.52 -10.68
C HIS A 319 3.34 -24.63 -9.80
N ASP A 320 4.18 -25.61 -9.48
CA ASP A 320 3.88 -26.71 -8.52
C ASP A 320 2.74 -27.65 -8.94
N THR A 321 2.67 -27.90 -10.23
CA THR A 321 1.75 -28.90 -10.81
C THR A 321 2.25 -30.33 -10.65
#